data_2aea7c02d8c39b5ec265ed85e9318ea8
#
_entry.id   2aea7c02d8c39b5ec265ed85e9318ea8
#
_cell.length_a   1.000
_cell.length_b   1.000
_cell.length_c   1.000
_cell.angle_alpha   90.00
_cell.angle_beta   90.00
_cell.angle_gamma   90.00
#
_symmetry.space_group_name_H-M   'P 1'
#
loop_
_entity.id
_entity.type
_entity.pdbx_description
1 polymer ?
#
loop_
_entity_poly.entity_id
_entity_poly.type
_entity_poly.pdbx_seq_one_letter_code
_entity_poly.pdbx_strand_id
1 'polypeptide(L)'
;REKNYSKAQEYYEKVLTINPNFVPAANNLAYIYAEHGGNIDVALNLAQKAREKLPEDANIADTLGWIYYRKNVFGTAITYLKEAADKMPEQPVVRYHLGMAYYKNGNRDLARQELSKALAISTEFDGAGEARKALEDL
;
A
#
# COMPACT_ATOMS: atom_id res chain seq x y z
N ARG A 1 16.18 7.39 6.45
CA ARG A 1 14.98 6.94 5.73
C ARG A 1 14.05 8.07 5.33
N GLU A 2 13.72 8.93 6.29
CA GLU A 2 12.87 10.07 5.98
C GLU A 2 13.48 10.99 4.95
N LYS A 3 14.81 11.17 5.00
CA LYS A 3 15.52 11.95 3.99
C LYS A 3 15.35 11.36 2.59
N ASN A 4 15.37 10.02 2.50
CA ASN A 4 15.19 9.36 1.21
C ASN A 4 13.78 9.54 0.68
N TYR A 5 12.77 9.49 1.56
CA TYR A 5 11.39 9.71 1.15
C TYR A 5 11.15 11.16 0.71
N SER A 6 11.73 12.13 1.40
CA SER A 6 11.62 13.53 1.01
C SER A 6 12.20 13.77 -0.39
N LYS A 7 13.36 13.19 -0.67
CA LYS A 7 14.00 13.32 -1.99
C LYS A 7 13.17 12.62 -3.06
N ALA A 8 12.67 11.43 -2.75
CA ALA A 8 11.82 10.69 -3.69
C ALA A 8 10.55 11.49 -4.00
N GLN A 9 9.93 12.06 -2.97
CA GLN A 9 8.75 12.89 -3.15
C GLN A 9 9.02 14.05 -4.09
N GLU A 10 10.11 14.80 -3.86
CA GLU A 10 10.50 15.92 -4.71
C GLU A 10 10.70 15.47 -6.15
N TYR A 11 11.38 14.35 -6.33
CA TYR A 11 11.67 13.80 -7.65
C TYR A 11 10.37 13.46 -8.39
N TYR A 12 9.45 12.74 -7.74
CA TYR A 12 8.20 12.38 -8.38
C TYR A 12 7.30 13.58 -8.65
N GLU A 13 7.31 14.56 -7.76
CA GLU A 13 6.58 15.81 -7.97
C GLU A 13 7.09 16.54 -9.21
N LYS A 14 8.42 16.57 -9.39
CA LYS A 14 9.02 17.19 -10.58
C LYS A 14 8.67 16.42 -11.85
N VAL A 15 8.73 15.08 -11.78
CA VAL A 15 8.38 14.26 -12.94
C VAL A 15 6.94 14.53 -13.37
N LEU A 16 6.02 14.63 -12.41
CA LEU A 16 4.62 14.87 -12.71
C LEU A 16 4.34 16.30 -13.18
N THR A 17 5.19 17.25 -12.82
CA THR A 17 5.11 18.59 -13.37
C THR A 17 5.42 18.59 -14.87
N ILE A 18 6.40 17.80 -15.27
CA ILE A 18 6.82 17.67 -16.67
C ILE A 18 5.84 16.79 -17.45
N ASN A 19 5.45 15.67 -16.86
CA ASN A 19 4.56 14.68 -17.50
C ASN A 19 3.49 14.23 -16.50
N PRO A 20 2.34 14.92 -16.44
CA PRO A 20 1.28 14.60 -15.46
C PRO A 20 0.69 13.19 -15.63
N ASN A 21 0.92 12.55 -16.78
CA ASN A 21 0.37 11.23 -17.08
C ASN A 21 1.37 10.10 -16.88
N PHE A 22 2.52 10.37 -16.25
CA PHE A 22 3.52 9.34 -16.02
C PHE A 22 3.10 8.46 -14.83
N VAL A 23 2.52 7.30 -15.13
CA VAL A 23 1.90 6.43 -14.15
C VAL A 23 2.83 5.97 -13.03
N PRO A 24 4.08 5.52 -13.29
CA PRO A 24 4.95 5.08 -12.18
C PRO A 24 5.19 6.18 -11.15
N ALA A 25 5.40 7.42 -11.58
CA ALA A 25 5.60 8.52 -10.64
C ALA A 25 4.33 8.82 -9.86
N ALA A 26 3.16 8.79 -10.52
CA ALA A 26 1.89 9.03 -9.86
C ALA A 26 1.62 7.99 -8.77
N ASN A 27 1.84 6.72 -9.09
CA ASN A 27 1.63 5.63 -8.14
C ASN A 27 2.60 5.72 -6.96
N ASN A 28 3.87 5.96 -7.24
CA ASN A 28 4.89 6.03 -6.18
C ASN A 28 4.67 7.24 -5.28
N LEU A 29 4.29 8.37 -5.85
CA LEU A 29 4.01 9.57 -5.06
C LEU A 29 2.76 9.37 -4.19
N ALA A 30 1.73 8.73 -4.74
CA ALA A 30 0.53 8.41 -3.98
C ALA A 30 0.86 7.56 -2.75
N TYR A 31 1.71 6.55 -2.92
CA TYR A 31 2.12 5.70 -1.82
C TYR A 31 2.89 6.49 -0.76
N ILE A 32 3.82 7.35 -1.19
CA ILE A 32 4.60 8.18 -0.27
C ILE A 32 3.67 9.11 0.53
N TYR A 33 2.71 9.75 -0.11
CA TYR A 33 1.77 10.61 0.60
C TYR A 33 0.95 9.82 1.62
N ALA A 34 0.52 8.61 1.27
CA ALA A 34 -0.25 7.78 2.18
C ALA A 34 0.58 7.32 3.38
N GLU A 35 1.86 7.00 3.16
CA GLU A 35 2.72 6.41 4.18
C GLU A 35 3.41 7.45 5.05
N HIS A 36 3.78 8.60 4.49
CA HIS A 36 4.66 9.56 5.15
C HIS A 36 4.05 10.93 5.38
N GLY A 37 2.73 10.99 5.49
CA GLY A 37 2.06 12.17 6.01
C GLY A 37 1.69 13.24 4.99
N GLY A 38 1.63 12.89 3.72
CA GLY A 38 1.11 13.79 2.70
C GLY A 38 -0.41 13.87 2.76
N ASN A 39 -0.98 14.62 1.82
CA ASN A 39 -2.43 14.75 1.72
C ASN A 39 -3.02 13.45 1.15
N ILE A 40 -3.79 12.75 1.98
CA ILE A 40 -4.35 11.45 1.61
C ILE A 40 -5.37 11.55 0.46
N ASP A 41 -6.07 12.67 0.35
CA ASP A 41 -7.03 12.84 -0.74
C ASP A 41 -6.32 13.08 -2.08
N VAL A 42 -5.19 13.78 -2.06
CA VAL A 42 -4.33 13.91 -3.24
C VAL A 42 -3.77 12.55 -3.62
N ALA A 43 -3.34 11.77 -2.63
CA ALA A 43 -2.84 10.40 -2.87
C ALA A 43 -3.90 9.56 -3.57
N LEU A 44 -5.13 9.61 -3.09
CA LEU A 44 -6.23 8.85 -3.69
C LEU A 44 -6.48 9.27 -5.14
N ASN A 45 -6.48 10.58 -5.41
CA ASN A 45 -6.67 11.10 -6.76
C ASN A 45 -5.59 10.60 -7.71
N LEU A 46 -4.32 10.68 -7.28
CA LEU A 46 -3.20 10.20 -8.10
C LEU A 46 -3.32 8.70 -8.40
N ALA A 47 -3.65 7.91 -7.40
CA ALA A 47 -3.75 6.47 -7.55
C ALA A 47 -4.95 6.08 -8.42
N GLN A 48 -6.06 6.78 -8.29
CA GLN A 48 -7.24 6.53 -9.13
C GLN A 48 -6.97 6.83 -10.60
N LYS A 49 -6.26 7.91 -10.88
CA LYS A 49 -5.86 8.24 -12.26
C LYS A 49 -4.92 7.18 -12.82
N ALA A 50 -3.98 6.69 -12.00
CA ALA A 50 -3.10 5.62 -12.40
C ALA A 50 -3.90 4.35 -12.72
N ARG A 51 -4.90 4.03 -11.90
CA ARG A 51 -5.77 2.87 -12.09
C ARG A 51 -6.55 2.95 -13.40
N GLU A 52 -7.02 4.15 -13.76
CA GLU A 52 -7.73 4.33 -15.03
C GLU A 52 -6.86 4.00 -16.23
N LYS A 53 -5.57 4.32 -16.14
CA LYS A 53 -4.64 4.07 -17.23
C LYS A 53 -4.15 2.63 -17.28
N LEU A 54 -3.95 2.01 -16.13
CA LEU A 54 -3.45 0.64 -16.00
C LEU A 54 -4.35 -0.14 -15.03
N PRO A 55 -5.58 -0.49 -15.45
CA PRO A 55 -6.57 -1.07 -14.53
C PRO A 55 -6.21 -2.45 -13.98
N GLU A 56 -5.24 -3.15 -14.59
CA GLU A 56 -4.85 -4.48 -14.16
C GLU A 56 -3.53 -4.51 -13.40
N ASP A 57 -2.93 -3.35 -13.14
CA ASP A 57 -1.63 -3.29 -12.47
C ASP A 57 -1.76 -3.58 -10.98
N ALA A 58 -1.05 -4.60 -10.52
CA ALA A 58 -1.13 -5.04 -9.13
C ALA A 58 -0.52 -4.03 -8.16
N ASN A 59 0.51 -3.31 -8.56
CA ASN A 59 1.13 -2.29 -7.70
C ASN A 59 0.17 -1.14 -7.43
N ILE A 60 -0.61 -0.76 -8.44
CA ILE A 60 -1.60 0.30 -8.28
C ILE A 60 -2.73 -0.16 -7.37
N ALA A 61 -3.17 -1.43 -7.52
CA ALA A 61 -4.18 -1.99 -6.64
C ALA A 61 -3.69 -1.98 -5.19
N ASP A 62 -2.44 -2.34 -4.95
CA ASP A 62 -1.86 -2.30 -3.61
C ASP A 62 -1.84 -0.87 -3.04
N THR A 63 -1.43 0.10 -3.85
CA THR A 63 -1.40 1.50 -3.43
C THR A 63 -2.80 2.00 -3.07
N LEU A 64 -3.79 1.72 -3.93
CA LEU A 64 -5.18 2.09 -3.65
C LEU A 64 -5.67 1.46 -2.35
N GLY A 65 -5.41 0.17 -2.18
CA GLY A 65 -5.82 -0.54 -0.98
C GLY A 65 -5.21 0.07 0.27
N TRP A 66 -3.92 0.40 0.22
CA TRP A 66 -3.24 0.99 1.37
C TRP A 66 -3.75 2.39 1.69
N ILE A 67 -4.08 3.18 0.65
CA ILE A 67 -4.70 4.50 0.83
C ILE A 67 -6.05 4.36 1.55
N TYR A 68 -6.90 3.44 1.10
CA TYR A 68 -8.19 3.22 1.76
C TYR A 68 -8.01 2.73 3.20
N TYR A 69 -7.00 1.89 3.45
CA TYR A 69 -6.65 1.49 4.80
C TYR A 69 -6.33 2.72 5.67
N ARG A 70 -5.53 3.65 5.15
CA ARG A 70 -5.18 4.88 5.86
C ARG A 70 -6.40 5.77 6.09
N LYS A 71 -7.39 5.68 5.23
CA LYS A 71 -8.65 6.42 5.39
C LYS A 71 -9.64 5.69 6.28
N ASN A 72 -9.27 4.54 6.82
CA ASN A 72 -10.13 3.69 7.65
C ASN A 72 -11.34 3.12 6.91
N VAL A 73 -11.22 2.95 5.60
CA VAL A 73 -12.25 2.31 4.77
C VAL A 73 -11.78 0.88 4.50
N PHE A 74 -11.90 0.03 5.51
CA PHE A 74 -11.23 -1.27 5.52
C PHE A 74 -11.83 -2.27 4.52
N GLY A 75 -13.13 -2.26 4.33
CA GLY A 75 -13.76 -3.16 3.35
C GLY A 75 -13.24 -2.93 1.93
N THR A 76 -13.19 -1.67 1.52
CA THR A 76 -12.67 -1.30 0.19
C THR A 76 -11.17 -1.61 0.11
N ALA A 77 -10.43 -1.32 1.19
CA ALA A 77 -9.00 -1.65 1.26
C ALA A 77 -8.78 -3.14 1.00
N ILE A 78 -9.55 -4.00 1.66
CA ILE A 78 -9.43 -5.44 1.49
C ILE A 78 -9.66 -5.85 0.03
N THR A 79 -10.67 -5.29 -0.63
CA THR A 79 -10.96 -5.62 -2.02
C THR A 79 -9.75 -5.37 -2.92
N TYR A 80 -9.15 -4.19 -2.82
CA TYR A 80 -7.97 -3.87 -3.64
C TYR A 80 -6.75 -4.69 -3.24
N LEU A 81 -6.53 -4.87 -1.93
CA LEU A 81 -5.36 -5.59 -1.45
C LEU A 81 -5.43 -7.09 -1.77
N LYS A 82 -6.62 -7.68 -1.78
CA LYS A 82 -6.79 -9.06 -2.24
C LYS A 82 -6.42 -9.19 -3.71
N GLU A 83 -6.88 -8.26 -4.54
CA GLU A 83 -6.50 -8.25 -5.95
C GLU A 83 -4.99 -8.21 -6.11
N ALA A 84 -4.32 -7.31 -5.37
CA ALA A 84 -2.87 -7.18 -5.43
C ALA A 84 -2.17 -8.46 -4.96
N ALA A 85 -2.63 -9.04 -3.84
CA ALA A 85 -2.02 -10.26 -3.30
C ALA A 85 -2.19 -11.46 -4.21
N ASP A 86 -3.33 -11.55 -4.89
CA ASP A 86 -3.57 -12.64 -5.85
C ASP A 86 -2.61 -12.55 -7.04
N LYS A 87 -2.28 -11.34 -7.46
CA LYS A 87 -1.37 -11.11 -8.58
C LYS A 87 0.11 -11.12 -8.17
N MET A 88 0.40 -10.77 -6.92
CA MET A 88 1.76 -10.71 -6.39
C MET A 88 1.85 -11.51 -5.07
N PRO A 89 1.64 -12.83 -5.13
CA PRO A 89 1.52 -13.63 -3.89
C PRO A 89 2.81 -13.71 -3.06
N GLU A 90 3.97 -13.45 -3.67
CA GLU A 90 5.25 -13.56 -2.98
C GLU A 90 5.80 -12.22 -2.50
N GLN A 91 5.01 -11.15 -2.53
CA GLN A 91 5.44 -9.83 -2.05
C GLN A 91 5.06 -9.66 -0.58
N PRO A 92 6.03 -9.63 0.34
CA PRO A 92 5.71 -9.57 1.76
C PRO A 92 4.98 -8.28 2.16
N VAL A 93 5.32 -7.15 1.55
CA VAL A 93 4.65 -5.88 1.87
C VAL A 93 3.18 -5.93 1.50
N VAL A 94 2.84 -6.55 0.37
CA VAL A 94 1.44 -6.68 -0.07
C VAL A 94 0.66 -7.57 0.92
N ARG A 95 1.25 -8.70 1.32
CA ARG A 95 0.64 -9.57 2.34
C ARG A 95 0.45 -8.83 3.66
N TYR A 96 1.44 -8.04 4.05
CA TYR A 96 1.35 -7.22 5.24
C TYR A 96 0.21 -6.21 5.14
N HIS A 97 0.09 -5.49 4.03
CA HIS A 97 -1.00 -4.54 3.82
C HIS A 97 -2.36 -5.22 3.97
N LEU A 98 -2.52 -6.35 3.31
CA LEU A 98 -3.78 -7.11 3.38
C LEU A 98 -4.06 -7.60 4.79
N GLY A 99 -3.04 -8.13 5.46
CA GLY A 99 -3.18 -8.58 6.85
C GLY A 99 -3.59 -7.48 7.79
N MET A 100 -3.02 -6.28 7.64
CA MET A 100 -3.37 -5.14 8.48
C MET A 100 -4.80 -4.68 8.22
N ALA A 101 -5.24 -4.70 6.96
CA ALA A 101 -6.61 -4.36 6.62
C ALA A 101 -7.59 -5.35 7.25
N TYR A 102 -7.30 -6.63 7.19
CA TYR A 102 -8.11 -7.64 7.89
C TYR A 102 -8.11 -7.41 9.40
N TYR A 103 -6.95 -7.12 9.96
CA TYR A 103 -6.80 -6.87 11.39
C TYR A 103 -7.70 -5.73 11.86
N LYS A 104 -7.64 -4.60 11.17
CA LYS A 104 -8.46 -3.44 11.53
C LYS A 104 -9.95 -3.68 11.25
N ASN A 105 -10.26 -4.53 10.29
CA ASN A 105 -11.65 -4.85 9.97
C ASN A 105 -12.27 -5.90 10.89
N GLY A 106 -11.46 -6.49 11.78
CA GLY A 106 -11.95 -7.49 12.72
C GLY A 106 -11.89 -8.92 12.22
N ASN A 107 -11.33 -9.16 11.05
CA ASN A 107 -11.16 -10.50 10.48
C ASN A 107 -9.88 -11.11 11.03
N ARG A 108 -9.91 -11.56 12.28
CA ARG A 108 -8.71 -11.96 13.03
C ARG A 108 -7.97 -13.15 12.41
N ASP A 109 -8.70 -14.18 12.03
CA ASP A 109 -8.06 -15.39 11.46
C ASP A 109 -7.38 -15.09 10.13
N LEU A 110 -8.04 -14.34 9.25
CA LEU A 110 -7.45 -13.94 7.97
C LEU A 110 -6.26 -13.02 8.17
N ALA A 111 -6.34 -12.11 9.14
CA ALA A 111 -5.22 -11.24 9.48
C ALA A 111 -4.01 -12.07 9.90
N ARG A 112 -4.22 -13.04 10.79
CA ARG A 112 -3.14 -13.92 11.25
C ARG A 112 -2.51 -14.67 10.09
N GLN A 113 -3.32 -15.19 9.17
CA GLN A 113 -2.81 -15.92 8.01
C GLN A 113 -1.94 -15.03 7.13
N GLU A 114 -2.43 -13.83 6.79
CA GLU A 114 -1.70 -12.96 5.86
C GLU A 114 -0.42 -12.39 6.49
N LEU A 115 -0.48 -11.98 7.76
CA LEU A 115 0.70 -11.46 8.45
C LEU A 115 1.75 -12.55 8.62
N SER A 116 1.33 -13.77 8.93
CA SER A 116 2.25 -14.90 9.05
C SER A 116 2.91 -15.23 7.71
N LYS A 117 2.13 -15.19 6.61
CA LYS A 117 2.68 -15.40 5.27
C LYS A 117 3.72 -14.34 4.94
N ALA A 118 3.45 -13.08 5.26
CA ALA A 118 4.40 -11.99 5.00
C ALA A 118 5.73 -12.26 5.69
N LEU A 119 5.69 -12.63 6.98
CA LEU A 119 6.90 -12.87 7.75
C LEU A 119 7.59 -14.18 7.35
N ALA A 120 6.86 -15.14 6.79
CA ALA A 120 7.46 -16.37 6.24
C ALA A 120 8.22 -16.09 4.94
N ILE A 121 7.75 -15.11 4.14
CA ILE A 121 8.44 -14.72 2.91
C ILE A 121 9.71 -13.94 3.24
N SER A 122 9.64 -13.00 4.17
CA SER A 122 10.77 -12.18 4.58
C SER A 122 10.57 -11.68 6.00
N THR A 123 11.64 -11.63 6.77
CA THR A 123 11.60 -11.05 8.11
C THR A 123 11.99 -9.57 8.09
N GLU A 124 12.41 -9.07 6.94
CA GLU A 124 12.90 -7.71 6.80
C GLU A 124 12.21 -6.99 5.63
N PHE A 125 11.11 -6.33 5.94
CA PHE A 125 10.42 -5.50 4.96
C PHE A 125 9.82 -4.31 5.71
N ASP A 126 9.43 -3.27 4.97
CA ASP A 126 8.76 -2.13 5.59
C ASP A 126 7.43 -2.59 6.16
N GLY A 127 7.30 -2.49 7.48
CA GLY A 127 6.11 -2.95 8.18
C GLY A 127 6.30 -4.24 8.94
N ALA A 128 7.48 -4.90 8.86
CA ALA A 128 7.70 -6.17 9.57
C ALA A 128 7.49 -6.05 11.08
N GLY A 129 7.94 -4.93 11.65
CA GLY A 129 7.74 -4.67 13.09
C GLY A 129 6.26 -4.57 13.44
N GLU A 130 5.51 -3.83 12.64
CA GLU A 130 4.08 -3.69 12.84
C GLU A 130 3.35 -5.02 12.65
N ALA A 131 3.80 -5.83 11.70
CA ALA A 131 3.22 -7.17 11.49
C ALA A 131 3.40 -8.04 12.73
N ARG A 132 4.61 -8.03 13.30
CA ARG A 132 4.88 -8.81 14.52
C ARG A 132 4.04 -8.33 15.69
N LYS A 133 3.90 -7.01 15.85
CA LYS A 133 3.07 -6.44 16.91
C LYS A 133 1.61 -6.84 16.77
N ALA A 134 1.08 -6.77 15.55
CA ALA A 134 -0.30 -7.15 15.30
C ALA A 134 -0.53 -8.63 15.60
N LEU A 135 0.43 -9.48 15.24
CA LEU A 135 0.34 -10.92 15.55
C LEU A 135 0.33 -11.19 17.04
N GLU A 136 1.07 -10.41 17.82
CA GLU A 136 1.03 -10.55 19.28
C GLU A 136 -0.35 -10.23 19.85
N ASP A 137 -1.07 -9.31 19.22
CA ASP A 137 -2.43 -8.93 19.64
C ASP A 137 -3.48 -9.93 19.18
N LEU A 138 -3.16 -10.73 18.19
CA LEU A 138 -4.05 -11.73 17.64
C LEU A 138 -3.84 -13.07 18.36
#